data_4d6374d471188b3c78bd02c8d1045188
#
_entry.id   4d6374d471188b3c78bd02c8d1045188
#
_cell.length_a   1.000
_cell.length_b   1.000
_cell.length_c   1.000
_cell.angle_alpha   90.00
_cell.angle_beta   90.00
_cell.angle_gamma   90.00
#
_symmetry.space_group_name_H-M   'P 1'
#
loop_
_entity.id
_entity.type
_entity.pdbx_description
1 polymer ?
#
loop_
_entity_poly.entity_id
_entity_poly.type
_entity_poly.pdbx_seq_one_letter_code
_entity_poly.pdbx_strand_id
1 'polypeptide(L)'
;MGELTIIIDSWGHDELKEYLMSLNGILDVFITSENQLEIYIKYNPDLITTKIIKLEILLFLGLLKIPSTLAFDKHSTVKTFEYLIIKDDICCSYCFKGAIDDLFEIEGIEKVETNFSEEKCHQSNYNKREKFIINIKYNPDLISAKEMKTIELKLNI
;
A
#
# COMPACT_ATOMS: atom_id res chain seq x y z
N MET A 1 -0.32 -16.86 13.40
CA MET A 1 -0.32 -16.73 11.94
C MET A 1 -0.74 -15.32 11.60
N GLY A 2 0.05 -14.64 10.78
CA GLY A 2 -0.26 -13.31 10.29
C GLY A 2 -0.88 -13.35 8.91
N GLU A 3 -1.71 -12.35 8.60
CA GLU A 3 -2.29 -12.15 7.29
C GLU A 3 -2.03 -10.71 6.82
N LEU A 4 -1.65 -10.56 5.57
CA LEU A 4 -1.36 -9.27 4.94
C LEU A 4 -2.02 -9.23 3.57
N THR A 5 -2.74 -8.14 3.29
CA THR A 5 -3.29 -7.86 1.97
C THR A 5 -2.61 -6.64 1.39
N ILE A 6 -2.10 -6.76 0.18
CA ILE A 6 -1.45 -5.67 -0.55
C ILE A 6 -2.12 -5.53 -1.90
N ILE A 7 -2.46 -4.30 -2.28
CA ILE A 7 -3.02 -3.99 -3.59
C ILE A 7 -2.00 -3.16 -4.37
N ILE A 8 -1.70 -3.63 -5.57
CA ILE A 8 -0.71 -3.03 -6.45
C ILE A 8 -1.33 -2.78 -7.82
N ASP A 9 -1.23 -1.57 -8.32
CA ASP A 9 -1.58 -1.23 -9.69
C ASP A 9 -0.39 -1.52 -10.61
N SER A 10 -0.18 -2.81 -10.94
CA SER A 10 0.95 -3.29 -11.72
C SER A 10 0.64 -4.59 -12.47
N TRP A 11 1.50 -4.96 -13.42
CA TRP A 11 1.36 -6.10 -14.30
C TRP A 11 2.52 -7.10 -14.13
N GLY A 12 2.25 -8.39 -14.37
CA GLY A 12 3.30 -9.40 -14.53
C GLY A 12 3.76 -10.09 -13.25
N HIS A 13 3.06 -11.16 -12.77
CA HIS A 13 3.16 -11.49 -11.35
C HIS A 13 3.33 -12.96 -10.97
N ASP A 14 3.46 -13.88 -11.91
CA ASP A 14 3.74 -15.27 -11.60
C ASP A 14 5.10 -15.40 -10.88
N GLU A 15 6.08 -14.64 -11.32
CA GLU A 15 7.41 -14.60 -10.72
C GLU A 15 7.39 -14.00 -9.30
N LEU A 16 6.51 -13.03 -9.02
CA LEU A 16 6.37 -12.45 -7.69
C LEU A 16 5.86 -13.48 -6.68
N LYS A 17 4.88 -14.29 -7.06
CA LYS A 17 4.37 -15.36 -6.20
C LYS A 17 5.48 -16.36 -5.85
N GLU A 18 6.23 -16.83 -6.84
CA GLU A 18 7.34 -17.75 -6.64
C GLU A 18 8.41 -17.14 -5.73
N TYR A 19 8.74 -15.87 -5.96
CA TYR A 19 9.71 -15.15 -5.13
C TYR A 19 9.24 -15.06 -3.68
N LEU A 20 8.00 -14.64 -3.43
CA LEU A 20 7.47 -14.53 -2.07
C LEU A 20 7.42 -15.89 -1.37
N MET A 21 7.01 -16.94 -2.08
CA MET A 21 6.98 -18.30 -1.52
C MET A 21 8.39 -18.83 -1.17
N SER A 22 9.43 -18.28 -1.75
CA SER A 22 10.82 -18.63 -1.43
C SER A 22 11.32 -18.01 -0.10
N LEU A 23 10.63 -17.00 0.40
CA LEU A 23 11.02 -16.31 1.63
C LEU A 23 10.68 -17.16 2.87
N ASN A 24 11.64 -17.24 3.78
CA ASN A 24 11.43 -17.94 5.03
C ASN A 24 10.37 -17.25 5.89
N GLY A 25 9.35 -17.97 6.27
CA GLY A 25 8.24 -17.44 7.06
C GLY A 25 6.98 -17.15 6.26
N ILE A 26 7.01 -17.19 4.94
CA ILE A 26 5.82 -17.13 4.09
C ILE A 26 5.19 -18.53 4.04
N LEU A 27 3.91 -18.60 4.36
CA LEU A 27 3.15 -19.85 4.41
C LEU A 27 2.31 -20.07 3.16
N ASP A 28 1.72 -19.00 2.64
CA ASP A 28 0.89 -19.07 1.45
C ASP A 28 0.80 -17.69 0.79
N VAL A 29 0.70 -17.68 -0.53
CA VAL A 29 0.51 -16.47 -1.33
C VAL A 29 -0.57 -16.72 -2.38
N PHE A 30 -1.60 -15.90 -2.34
CA PHE A 30 -2.67 -15.90 -3.31
C PHE A 30 -2.75 -14.55 -4.01
N ILE A 31 -2.72 -14.57 -5.34
CA ILE A 31 -2.74 -13.35 -6.16
C ILE A 31 -3.95 -13.38 -7.08
N THR A 32 -4.74 -12.31 -7.05
CA THR A 32 -5.84 -12.07 -7.98
C THR A 32 -5.54 -10.87 -8.85
N SER A 33 -5.96 -10.87 -10.10
CA SER A 33 -5.63 -9.84 -11.09
C SER A 33 -6.82 -9.47 -11.99
N GLU A 34 -7.99 -9.22 -11.42
CA GLU A 34 -9.15 -8.83 -12.22
C GLU A 34 -9.04 -7.38 -12.74
N ASN A 35 -8.87 -6.42 -11.86
CA ASN A 35 -8.72 -4.99 -12.19
C ASN A 35 -7.40 -4.40 -11.69
N GLN A 36 -6.90 -4.93 -10.61
CA GLN A 36 -5.65 -4.59 -9.98
C GLN A 36 -5.10 -5.84 -9.30
N LEU A 37 -3.80 -5.82 -9.04
CA LEU A 37 -3.14 -6.92 -8.37
C LEU A 37 -3.44 -6.89 -6.88
N GLU A 38 -4.14 -7.89 -6.39
CA GLU A 38 -4.33 -8.12 -4.97
C GLU A 38 -3.47 -9.30 -4.53
N ILE A 39 -2.62 -9.07 -3.54
CA ILE A 39 -1.73 -10.08 -2.99
C ILE A 39 -2.18 -10.39 -1.56
N TYR A 40 -2.61 -11.61 -1.34
CA TYR A 40 -2.95 -12.12 -0.01
C TYR A 40 -1.81 -13.00 0.47
N ILE A 41 -1.24 -12.67 1.61
CA ILE A 41 -0.08 -13.35 2.16
C ILE A 41 -0.41 -13.86 3.55
N LYS A 42 -0.22 -15.17 3.76
CA LYS A 42 -0.18 -15.78 5.08
C LYS A 42 1.27 -16.03 5.47
N TYR A 43 1.64 -15.64 6.66
CA TYR A 43 3.02 -15.72 7.12
C TYR A 43 3.12 -16.07 8.60
N ASN A 44 4.30 -16.53 9.01
CA ASN A 44 4.63 -16.75 10.40
C ASN A 44 5.30 -15.48 10.97
N PRO A 45 4.63 -14.76 11.90
CA PRO A 45 5.16 -13.49 12.43
C PRO A 45 6.44 -13.67 13.28
N ASP A 46 6.76 -14.88 13.72
CA ASP A 46 8.00 -15.18 14.43
C ASP A 46 9.22 -15.25 13.50
N LEU A 47 8.99 -15.47 12.20
CA LEU A 47 10.04 -15.62 11.20
C LEU A 47 10.17 -14.43 10.25
N ILE A 48 9.08 -13.74 9.94
CA ILE A 48 9.07 -12.61 9.03
C ILE A 48 8.04 -11.57 9.45
N THR A 49 8.36 -10.31 9.32
CA THR A 49 7.47 -9.20 9.66
C THR A 49 6.80 -8.60 8.41
N THR A 50 5.66 -7.95 8.60
CA THR A 50 4.97 -7.22 7.53
C THR A 50 5.87 -6.20 6.86
N LYS A 51 6.74 -5.54 7.63
CA LYS A 51 7.72 -4.58 7.12
C LYS A 51 8.68 -5.22 6.13
N ILE A 52 9.21 -6.39 6.48
CA ILE A 52 10.13 -7.14 5.60
C ILE A 52 9.39 -7.61 4.34
N ILE A 53 8.19 -8.17 4.48
CA ILE A 53 7.38 -8.62 3.34
C ILE A 53 7.15 -7.45 2.36
N LYS A 54 6.78 -6.29 2.86
CA LYS A 54 6.58 -5.09 2.03
C LYS A 54 7.87 -4.64 1.33
N LEU A 55 8.98 -4.60 2.07
CA LEU A 55 10.27 -4.26 1.51
C LEU A 55 10.66 -5.22 0.38
N GLU A 56 10.46 -6.52 0.58
CA GLU A 56 10.76 -7.52 -0.45
C GLU A 56 9.89 -7.35 -1.70
N ILE A 57 8.61 -7.05 -1.54
CA ILE A 57 7.72 -6.75 -2.67
C ILE A 57 8.18 -5.50 -3.41
N LEU A 58 8.49 -4.43 -2.69
CA LEU A 58 8.98 -3.18 -3.28
C LEU A 58 10.32 -3.36 -3.98
N LEU A 59 11.22 -4.17 -3.41
CA LEU A 59 12.47 -4.58 -4.02
C LEU A 59 12.25 -5.32 -5.34
N PHE A 60 11.41 -6.33 -5.31
CA PHE A 60 11.10 -7.14 -6.48
C PHE A 60 10.49 -6.31 -7.62
N LEU A 61 9.60 -5.38 -7.29
CA LEU A 61 8.96 -4.48 -8.26
C LEU A 61 9.85 -3.29 -8.68
N GLY A 62 11.06 -3.15 -8.14
CA GLY A 62 11.95 -2.04 -8.45
C GLY A 62 11.50 -0.69 -7.87
N LEU A 63 10.64 -0.71 -6.86
CA LEU A 63 10.04 0.49 -6.23
C LEU A 63 10.78 0.94 -4.96
N LEU A 64 12.06 0.62 -4.83
CA LEU A 64 12.88 0.96 -3.67
C LEU A 64 13.05 2.46 -3.48
N LYS A 65 12.89 2.90 -2.26
CA LYS A 65 13.02 4.22 -1.63
C LYS A 65 11.72 4.99 -1.52
N ILE A 66 11.13 4.87 -0.35
CA ILE A 66 10.04 5.73 0.07
C ILE A 66 10.56 6.61 1.21
N PRO A 67 11.07 7.81 0.95
CA PRO A 67 10.99 8.82 1.98
C PRO A 67 9.51 9.19 2.09
N SER A 68 8.91 8.88 3.21
CA SER A 68 7.58 9.39 3.57
C SER A 68 7.64 10.91 3.56
N THR A 69 7.14 11.55 2.52
CA THR A 69 7.14 13.02 2.40
C THR A 69 5.93 13.65 3.08
N LEU A 70 4.87 12.87 3.24
CA LEU A 70 3.69 13.27 3.99
C LEU A 70 3.27 12.12 4.92
N ALA A 71 3.07 12.45 6.18
CA ALA A 71 2.55 11.52 7.16
C ALA A 71 1.45 12.21 7.98
N PHE A 72 0.28 11.59 8.02
CA PHE A 72 -0.84 11.98 8.84
C PHE A 72 -1.03 10.90 9.89
N ASP A 73 -0.94 11.27 11.16
CA ASP A 73 -0.95 10.34 12.28
C ASP A 73 -1.87 10.85 13.38
N LYS A 74 -2.85 10.07 13.76
CA LYS A 74 -3.73 10.37 14.91
C LYS A 74 -3.07 10.07 16.26
N HIS A 75 -1.85 9.54 16.26
CA HIS A 75 -1.11 9.13 17.46
C HIS A 75 -1.88 8.16 18.35
N SER A 76 -2.70 7.32 17.74
CA SER A 76 -3.46 6.30 18.45
C SER A 76 -2.57 5.13 18.85
N THR A 77 -2.87 4.56 20.04
CA THR A 77 -2.22 3.34 20.53
C THR A 77 -2.93 2.06 20.11
N VAL A 78 -3.95 2.17 19.25
CA VAL A 78 -4.75 1.05 18.77
C VAL A 78 -3.92 0.16 17.85
N LYS A 79 -4.15 -1.15 17.93
CA LYS A 79 -3.58 -2.12 16.99
C LYS A 79 -4.11 -1.81 15.59
N THR A 80 -3.21 -1.68 14.63
CA THR A 80 -3.56 -1.35 13.26
C THR A 80 -3.11 -2.42 12.29
N PHE A 81 -3.88 -2.57 11.20
CA PHE A 81 -3.48 -3.27 9.99
C PHE A 81 -3.02 -2.25 8.96
N GLU A 82 -2.30 -2.72 7.99
CA GLU A 82 -1.77 -1.87 6.93
C GLU A 82 -2.38 -2.22 5.58
N TYR A 83 -2.68 -1.19 4.80
CA TYR A 83 -3.19 -1.28 3.45
C TYR A 83 -2.34 -0.42 2.53
N LEU A 84 -1.75 -1.05 1.50
CA LEU A 84 -0.84 -0.37 0.58
C LEU A 84 -1.52 -0.13 -0.75
N ILE A 85 -1.55 1.13 -1.17
CA ILE A 85 -2.03 1.55 -2.49
C ILE A 85 -0.84 2.02 -3.30
N ILE A 86 -0.69 1.49 -4.52
CA ILE A 86 0.33 1.92 -5.47
C ILE A 86 -0.35 2.39 -6.74
N LYS A 87 -0.08 3.63 -7.14
CA LYS A 87 -0.61 4.26 -8.35
C LYS A 87 0.51 4.66 -9.30
N ASP A 88 0.29 4.45 -10.60
CA ASP A 88 1.23 4.88 -11.64
C ASP A 88 1.19 6.39 -11.86
N ASP A 89 0.02 6.99 -11.65
CA ASP A 89 -0.21 8.40 -11.91
C ASP A 89 -1.20 8.99 -10.91
N ILE A 90 -1.07 10.27 -10.66
CA ILE A 90 -1.97 11.06 -9.82
C ILE A 90 -2.44 12.26 -10.64
N CYS A 91 -3.73 12.52 -10.64
CA CYS A 91 -4.36 13.59 -11.39
C CYS A 91 -3.69 14.96 -11.15
N CYS A 92 -3.58 15.38 -9.90
CA CYS A 92 -2.89 16.60 -9.49
C CYS A 92 -2.68 16.63 -7.97
N SER A 93 -1.81 17.52 -7.52
CA SER A 93 -1.53 17.70 -6.09
C SER A 93 -2.77 18.08 -5.28
N TYR A 94 -3.65 18.87 -5.85
CA TYR A 94 -4.87 19.32 -5.21
C TYR A 94 -5.85 18.15 -4.98
N CYS A 95 -6.09 17.34 -6.00
CA CYS A 95 -6.94 16.13 -5.88
C CYS A 95 -6.35 15.13 -4.89
N PHE A 96 -5.04 14.98 -4.88
CA PHE A 96 -4.35 14.08 -3.96
C PHE A 96 -4.52 14.53 -2.50
N LYS A 97 -4.30 15.81 -2.20
CA LYS A 97 -4.50 16.36 -0.85
C LYS A 97 -5.94 16.19 -0.39
N GLY A 98 -6.90 16.48 -1.26
CA GLY A 98 -8.33 16.27 -0.96
C GLY A 98 -8.65 14.81 -0.62
N ALA A 99 -8.10 13.86 -1.39
CA ALA A 99 -8.28 12.44 -1.15
C ALA A 99 -7.67 11.99 0.20
N ILE A 100 -6.50 12.52 0.56
CA ILE A 100 -5.86 12.21 1.84
C ILE A 100 -6.68 12.80 3.01
N ASP A 101 -7.19 14.02 2.87
CA ASP A 101 -8.04 14.64 3.88
C ASP A 101 -9.32 13.82 4.09
N ASP A 102 -9.95 13.39 3.01
CA ASP A 102 -11.15 12.54 3.05
C ASP A 102 -10.86 11.19 3.74
N LEU A 103 -9.71 10.58 3.44
CA LEU A 103 -9.28 9.35 4.11
C LEU A 103 -9.13 9.56 5.61
N PHE A 104 -8.49 10.65 6.00
CA PHE A 104 -8.17 10.91 7.40
C PHE A 104 -9.41 11.23 8.25
N GLU A 105 -10.50 11.68 7.63
CA GLU A 105 -11.79 11.88 8.27
C GLU A 105 -12.56 10.58 8.56
N ILE A 106 -12.18 9.47 7.90
CA ILE A 106 -12.84 8.19 8.12
C ILE A 106 -12.45 7.63 9.49
N GLU A 107 -13.46 7.31 10.30
CA GLU A 107 -13.24 6.65 11.57
C GLU A 107 -12.58 5.28 11.35
N GLY A 108 -11.48 5.04 12.05
CA GLY A 108 -10.69 3.80 11.91
C GLY A 108 -9.43 3.95 11.06
N ILE A 109 -9.30 5.00 10.28
CA ILE A 109 -8.02 5.34 9.65
C ILE A 109 -7.14 6.05 10.70
N GLU A 110 -6.00 5.44 11.03
CA GLU A 110 -5.14 5.92 12.12
C GLU A 110 -3.89 6.64 11.61
N LYS A 111 -3.34 6.20 10.49
CA LYS A 111 -2.14 6.80 9.90
C LYS A 111 -2.14 6.66 8.39
N VAL A 112 -1.69 7.69 7.70
CA VAL A 112 -1.46 7.66 6.24
C VAL A 112 -0.05 8.18 5.97
N GLU A 113 0.75 7.38 5.29
CA GLU A 113 2.08 7.73 4.84
C GLU A 113 2.16 7.64 3.31
N THR A 114 2.80 8.61 2.68
CA THR A 114 2.94 8.65 1.23
C THR A 114 4.29 9.20 0.80
N ASN A 115 4.78 8.77 -0.36
CA ASN A 115 5.94 9.33 -1.03
C ASN A 115 5.60 10.51 -1.96
N PHE A 116 4.37 10.97 -1.95
CA PHE A 116 3.94 12.09 -2.77
C PHE A 116 4.73 13.36 -2.44
N SER A 117 5.13 14.10 -3.47
CA SER A 117 5.66 15.45 -3.36
C SER A 117 5.12 16.32 -4.48
N GLU A 118 4.92 17.61 -4.23
CA GLU A 118 4.46 18.57 -5.26
C GLU A 118 5.44 18.65 -6.43
N GLU A 119 6.73 18.54 -6.17
CA GLU A 119 7.77 18.54 -7.19
C GLU A 119 7.59 17.40 -8.19
N LYS A 120 7.17 16.23 -7.75
CA LYS A 120 6.90 15.07 -8.61
C LYS A 120 5.74 15.29 -9.56
N CYS A 121 4.73 16.07 -9.18
CA CYS A 121 3.56 16.38 -10.02
C CYS A 121 3.85 17.39 -11.12
N HIS A 122 4.84 18.25 -10.94
CA HIS A 122 5.13 19.36 -11.87
C HIS A 122 6.29 19.10 -12.82
N GLN A 123 7.01 18.00 -12.67
CA GLN A 123 8.11 17.65 -13.55
C GLN A 123 7.61 17.08 -14.87
N SER A 124 7.73 17.85 -15.94
CA SER A 124 7.41 17.44 -17.31
C SER A 124 8.29 16.29 -17.83
N ASN A 125 9.43 16.03 -17.20
CA ASN A 125 10.35 14.92 -17.46
C ASN A 125 10.20 13.80 -16.43
N TYR A 126 8.99 13.57 -15.98
CA TYR A 126 8.67 12.53 -15.03
C TYR A 126 9.19 11.18 -15.51
N ASN A 127 10.09 10.59 -14.75
CA ASN A 127 10.57 9.25 -15.02
C ASN A 127 9.40 8.30 -14.71
N LYS A 128 8.72 7.79 -15.74
CA LYS A 128 7.54 6.90 -15.66
C LYS A 128 7.73 5.63 -14.80
N ARG A 129 8.92 5.47 -14.21
CA ARG A 129 9.27 4.36 -13.32
C ARG A 129 8.98 4.64 -11.84
N GLU A 130 8.78 5.89 -11.44
CA GLU A 130 8.43 6.23 -10.07
C GLU A 130 6.92 6.15 -9.87
N LYS A 131 6.51 5.30 -8.94
CA LYS A 131 5.11 5.12 -8.58
C LYS A 131 4.77 5.91 -7.31
N PHE A 132 3.51 6.33 -7.19
CA PHE A 132 2.99 6.91 -5.97
C PHE A 132 2.52 5.82 -5.03
N ILE A 133 2.96 5.92 -3.78
CA ILE A 133 2.68 4.92 -2.75
C ILE A 133 1.93 5.59 -1.61
N ILE A 134 0.84 4.98 -1.21
CA ILE A 134 0.04 5.39 -0.05
C ILE A 134 -0.05 4.19 0.88
N ASN A 135 0.51 4.31 2.06
CA ASN A 135 0.41 3.29 3.10
C ASN A 135 -0.57 3.75 4.18
N ILE A 136 -1.65 3.02 4.36
CA ILE A 136 -2.72 3.33 5.30
C ILE A 136 -2.67 2.34 6.45
N LYS A 137 -2.58 2.87 7.67
CA LYS A 137 -2.79 2.08 8.89
C LYS A 137 -4.20 2.30 9.39
N TYR A 138 -4.95 1.24 9.55
CA TYR A 138 -6.35 1.28 9.94
C TYR A 138 -6.65 0.31 11.08
N ASN A 139 -7.67 0.65 11.86
CA ASN A 139 -8.17 -0.20 12.93
C ASN A 139 -9.07 -1.30 12.35
N PRO A 140 -8.66 -2.59 12.44
CA PRO A 140 -9.42 -3.70 11.87
C PRO A 140 -10.76 -3.96 12.57
N ASP A 141 -10.95 -3.45 13.78
CA ASP A 141 -12.22 -3.54 14.51
C ASP A 141 -13.28 -2.59 13.97
N LEU A 142 -12.87 -1.51 13.30
CA LEU A 142 -13.77 -0.50 12.73
C LEU A 142 -13.89 -0.61 11.21
N ILE A 143 -12.87 -1.06 10.52
CA ILE A 143 -12.83 -1.16 9.06
C ILE A 143 -12.33 -2.56 8.67
N SER A 144 -13.09 -3.27 7.83
CA SER A 144 -12.63 -4.55 7.27
C SER A 144 -11.74 -4.32 6.04
N ALA A 145 -10.95 -5.34 5.66
CA ALA A 145 -10.15 -5.30 4.44
C ALA A 145 -11.01 -5.07 3.18
N LYS A 146 -12.24 -5.60 3.17
CA LYS A 146 -13.21 -5.39 2.09
C LYS A 146 -13.69 -3.93 2.02
N GLU A 147 -13.93 -3.32 3.17
CA GLU A 147 -14.28 -1.90 3.25
C GLU A 147 -13.12 -1.02 2.82
N MET A 148 -11.87 -1.37 3.14
CA MET A 148 -10.68 -0.66 2.66
C MET A 148 -10.60 -0.66 1.13
N LYS A 149 -10.93 -1.77 0.48
CA LYS A 149 -11.01 -1.83 -0.97
C LYS A 149 -12.10 -0.90 -1.53
N THR A 150 -13.24 -0.84 -0.89
CA THR A 150 -14.33 0.08 -1.27
C THR A 150 -13.90 1.54 -1.11
N ILE A 151 -13.20 1.86 -0.03
CA ILE A 151 -12.62 3.19 0.21
C ILE A 151 -11.63 3.56 -0.90
N GLU A 152 -10.73 2.65 -1.24
CA GLU A 152 -9.77 2.86 -2.33
C GLU A 152 -10.46 3.20 -3.66
N LEU A 153 -11.51 2.45 -4.02
CA LEU A 153 -12.25 2.67 -5.27
C LEU A 153 -12.97 4.03 -5.32
N LYS A 154 -13.27 4.61 -4.16
CA LYS A 154 -13.88 5.94 -4.04
C LYS A 154 -12.87 7.08 -4.06
N LEU A 155 -11.58 6.80 -3.90
CA LEU A 155 -10.54 7.80 -3.96
C LEU A 155 -10.33 8.26 -5.41
N ASN A 156 -10.62 9.51 -5.69
CA ASN A 156 -10.38 10.14 -6.98
C ASN A 156 -8.94 10.66 -7.08
N ILE A 157 -8.02 9.74 -7.21
CA ILE A 157 -6.61 10.05 -7.43
C ILE A 157 -6.09 9.44 -8.72
#